data_d8c9c8338d2503f9841bac5e3b5a9881
#
_entry.id   d8c9c8338d2503f9841bac5e3b5a9881
#
_cell.length_a   1.000
_cell.length_b   1.000
_cell.length_c   1.000
_cell.angle_alpha   90.00
_cell.angle_beta   90.00
_cell.angle_gamma   90.00
#
_symmetry.space_group_name_H-M   'P 1'
#
loop_
_entity.id
_entity.type
_entity.pdbx_description
1 polymer ?
#
loop_
_entity_poly.entity_id
_entity_poly.type
_entity_poly.pdbx_seq_one_letter_code
_entity_poly.pdbx_strand_id
1 'polypeptide(L)'
;MEQAQYNIRARIGKLSGAVGIICNCLLAAGKLIVGHMTSSMSITADGLNNLSDGASSIVTLLGFKLAEKPADRKHPYGHARIEYIAGLTVAVMILFIGLELGKSSVEKFINPEPIEFSFTAVWVLCASILVKLFMMLFNLKMGRRINSNALLATAADSRNDVMTTSAVLAASIVEHFYDVRIDGVMGIAVSLFILYSGIKLAGETMSPLLGEGANPELQKQITDYINGCPMVLGCHDLMVHDYGPGRRYASIHVEIDKNEDPMACHARIDRMERECLKNYGTHLVIHYDPVVTDDPEVNSTKRLVNTIIKVRDGRLTIHDFRMKDDGESVKMSFDMILPEDLRGQEQSIKETVEKALNSLDSKKYYADITFDMESEGAKED
;
A
#
# COMPACT_ATOMS: atom_id res chain seq x y z
N MET A 1 -4.97 9.88 -21.09
CA MET A 1 -5.77 8.90 -20.33
C MET A 1 -5.67 9.14 -18.83
N GLU A 2 -4.50 9.43 -18.31
CA GLU A 2 -4.24 9.62 -16.86
C GLU A 2 -5.06 10.74 -16.20
N GLN A 3 -5.12 11.92 -16.82
CA GLN A 3 -5.92 13.04 -16.30
C GLN A 3 -7.43 12.72 -16.24
N ALA A 4 -7.94 11.95 -17.19
CA ALA A 4 -9.33 11.53 -17.17
C ALA A 4 -9.60 10.51 -16.05
N GLN A 5 -8.69 9.58 -15.83
CA GLN A 5 -8.78 8.58 -14.76
C GLN A 5 -8.66 9.23 -13.37
N TYR A 6 -7.74 10.19 -13.21
CA TYR A 6 -7.60 10.99 -12.01
C TYR A 6 -8.87 11.79 -11.69
N ASN A 7 -9.47 12.45 -12.70
CA ASN A 7 -10.70 13.20 -12.53
C ASN A 7 -11.91 12.31 -12.16
N ILE A 8 -11.99 11.10 -12.73
CA ILE A 8 -13.02 10.10 -12.38
C ILE A 8 -12.84 9.66 -10.93
N ARG A 9 -11.60 9.37 -10.50
CA ARG A 9 -11.26 8.98 -9.14
C ARG A 9 -11.71 10.03 -8.12
N ALA A 10 -11.31 11.27 -8.32
CA ALA A 10 -11.66 12.38 -7.44
C ALA A 10 -13.17 12.65 -7.39
N ARG A 11 -13.87 12.52 -8.54
CA ARG A 11 -15.33 12.66 -8.59
C ARG A 11 -16.05 11.55 -7.80
N ILE A 12 -15.58 10.30 -7.92
CA ILE A 12 -16.12 9.16 -7.17
C ILE A 12 -15.89 9.37 -5.67
N GLY A 13 -14.68 9.74 -5.25
CA GLY A 13 -14.34 9.98 -3.85
C GLY A 13 -15.19 11.08 -3.21
N LYS A 14 -15.33 12.21 -3.90
CA LYS A 14 -16.20 13.33 -3.44
C LYS A 14 -17.67 12.93 -3.37
N LEU A 15 -18.17 12.16 -4.35
CA LEU A 15 -19.54 11.65 -4.33
C LEU A 15 -19.76 10.72 -3.13
N SER A 16 -18.82 9.82 -2.87
CA SER A 16 -18.91 8.88 -1.74
C SER A 16 -18.90 9.62 -0.39
N GLY A 17 -18.03 10.60 -0.21
CA GLY A 17 -18.04 11.44 0.99
C GLY A 17 -19.34 12.22 1.16
N ALA A 18 -19.88 12.83 0.09
CA ALA A 18 -21.15 13.54 0.14
C ALA A 18 -22.33 12.61 0.47
N VAL A 19 -22.41 11.42 -0.13
CA VAL A 19 -23.41 10.40 0.19
C VAL A 19 -23.31 9.99 1.66
N GLY A 20 -22.10 9.79 2.17
CA GLY A 20 -21.85 9.46 3.58
C GLY A 20 -22.38 10.55 4.53
N ILE A 21 -22.07 11.82 4.26
CA ILE A 21 -22.56 12.96 5.06
C ILE A 21 -24.09 12.99 5.04
N ILE A 22 -24.71 12.89 3.86
CA ILE A 22 -26.18 12.95 3.73
C ILE A 22 -26.83 11.80 4.51
N CYS A 23 -26.35 10.56 4.33
CA CYS A 23 -26.90 9.40 5.03
C CYS A 23 -26.78 9.53 6.55
N ASN A 24 -25.61 9.92 7.06
CA ASN A 24 -25.40 10.09 8.49
C ASN A 24 -26.23 11.24 9.08
N CYS A 25 -26.38 12.35 8.36
CA CYS A 25 -27.25 13.46 8.79
C CYS A 25 -28.73 13.03 8.82
N LEU A 26 -29.20 12.24 7.82
CA LEU A 26 -30.58 11.73 7.80
C LEU A 26 -30.84 10.76 8.95
N LEU A 27 -29.89 9.85 9.22
CA LEU A 27 -29.97 8.94 10.36
C LEU A 27 -29.97 9.69 11.70
N ALA A 28 -29.07 10.66 11.88
CA ALA A 28 -29.00 11.49 13.06
C ALA A 28 -30.33 12.25 13.28
N ALA A 29 -30.81 12.94 12.26
CA ALA A 29 -32.05 13.71 12.35
C ALA A 29 -33.27 12.80 12.67
N GLY A 30 -33.39 11.67 11.96
CA GLY A 30 -34.47 10.70 12.21
C GLY A 30 -34.44 10.15 13.65
N LYS A 31 -33.27 9.72 14.13
CA LYS A 31 -33.11 9.22 15.50
C LYS A 31 -33.35 10.29 16.57
N LEU A 32 -32.87 11.51 16.37
CA LEU A 32 -33.09 12.60 17.31
C LEU A 32 -34.58 12.98 17.41
N ILE A 33 -35.30 13.00 16.29
CA ILE A 33 -36.76 13.25 16.28
C ILE A 33 -37.51 12.14 17.02
N VAL A 34 -37.23 10.87 16.68
CA VAL A 34 -37.89 9.72 17.32
C VAL A 34 -37.49 9.66 18.81
N GLY A 35 -36.23 9.83 19.16
CA GLY A 35 -35.76 9.82 20.54
C GLY A 35 -36.44 10.90 21.39
N HIS A 36 -36.64 12.11 20.85
CA HIS A 36 -37.36 13.18 21.52
C HIS A 36 -38.86 12.84 21.67
N MET A 37 -39.53 12.35 20.62
CA MET A 37 -40.95 11.98 20.65
C MET A 37 -41.24 10.83 21.62
N THR A 38 -40.33 9.88 21.75
CA THR A 38 -40.49 8.70 22.65
C THR A 38 -39.85 8.91 24.01
N SER A 39 -39.23 10.08 24.27
CA SER A 39 -38.42 10.37 25.47
C SER A 39 -37.32 9.32 25.72
N SER A 40 -36.86 8.66 24.68
CA SER A 40 -35.80 7.64 24.77
C SER A 40 -34.42 8.26 24.69
N MET A 41 -33.70 8.23 25.83
CA MET A 41 -32.30 8.69 25.91
C MET A 41 -31.38 7.80 25.04
N SER A 42 -31.67 6.51 24.95
CA SER A 42 -30.86 5.56 24.13
C SER A 42 -30.92 5.90 22.65
N ILE A 43 -32.12 6.13 22.09
CA ILE A 43 -32.28 6.52 20.66
C ILE A 43 -31.65 7.91 20.40
N THR A 44 -31.78 8.83 21.35
CA THR A 44 -31.18 10.16 21.25
C THR A 44 -29.64 10.09 21.22
N ALA A 45 -29.05 9.29 22.12
CA ALA A 45 -27.61 9.06 22.16
C ALA A 45 -27.09 8.42 20.85
N ASP A 46 -27.83 7.43 20.32
CA ASP A 46 -27.51 6.79 19.03
C ASP A 46 -27.63 7.79 17.86
N GLY A 47 -28.57 8.75 17.91
CA GLY A 47 -28.67 9.85 16.96
C GLY A 47 -27.45 10.77 17.00
N LEU A 48 -26.94 11.11 18.18
CA LEU A 48 -25.72 11.90 18.35
C LEU A 48 -24.48 11.14 17.86
N ASN A 49 -24.45 9.81 18.07
CA ASN A 49 -23.38 8.97 17.53
C ASN A 49 -23.32 9.03 16.00
N ASN A 50 -24.46 8.95 15.31
CA ASN A 50 -24.49 9.09 13.85
C ASN A 50 -24.04 10.49 13.35
N LEU A 51 -24.18 11.52 14.16
CA LEU A 51 -23.62 12.84 13.83
C LEU A 51 -22.08 12.81 13.88
N SER A 52 -21.52 12.10 14.87
CA SER A 52 -20.07 11.86 14.98
C SER A 52 -19.54 10.99 13.81
N ASP A 53 -20.32 9.98 13.37
CA ASP A 53 -19.97 9.14 12.20
C ASP A 53 -19.90 9.94 10.90
N GLY A 54 -20.62 11.08 10.84
CA GLY A 54 -20.47 12.04 9.75
C GLY A 54 -19.07 12.61 9.63
N ALA A 55 -18.28 12.63 10.73
CA ALA A 55 -16.91 13.16 10.71
C ALA A 55 -15.97 12.32 9.83
N SER A 56 -16.09 10.98 9.82
CA SER A 56 -15.29 10.12 8.94
C SER A 56 -15.58 10.41 7.45
N SER A 57 -16.86 10.66 7.12
CA SER A 57 -17.28 11.05 5.77
C SER A 57 -16.76 12.43 5.37
N ILE A 58 -16.69 13.39 6.31
CA ILE A 58 -16.11 14.72 6.10
C ILE A 58 -14.60 14.59 5.86
N VAL A 59 -13.88 13.80 6.66
CA VAL A 59 -12.44 13.55 6.49
C VAL A 59 -12.17 12.97 5.10
N THR A 60 -12.97 11.99 4.67
CA THR A 60 -12.86 11.39 3.34
C THR A 60 -13.10 12.42 2.24
N LEU A 61 -14.16 13.22 2.32
CA LEU A 61 -14.46 14.26 1.34
C LEU A 61 -13.34 15.31 1.24
N LEU A 62 -12.87 15.79 2.38
CA LEU A 62 -11.76 16.76 2.45
C LEU A 62 -10.46 16.15 1.96
N GLY A 63 -10.19 14.88 2.29
CA GLY A 63 -9.03 14.13 1.82
C GLY A 63 -8.96 14.11 0.29
N PHE A 64 -10.04 13.72 -0.37
CA PHE A 64 -10.10 13.74 -1.85
C PHE A 64 -9.98 15.15 -2.43
N LYS A 65 -10.63 16.14 -1.82
CA LYS A 65 -10.54 17.54 -2.28
C LYS A 65 -9.13 18.10 -2.17
N LEU A 66 -8.43 17.81 -1.08
CA LEU A 66 -7.06 18.28 -0.85
C LEU A 66 -6.05 17.51 -1.69
N ALA A 67 -6.26 16.20 -1.91
CA ALA A 67 -5.41 15.38 -2.75
C ALA A 67 -5.40 15.85 -4.22
N GLU A 68 -6.47 16.49 -4.71
CA GLU A 68 -6.54 17.09 -6.05
C GLU A 68 -5.61 18.28 -6.25
N LYS A 69 -5.10 18.88 -5.16
CA LYS A 69 -4.24 20.06 -5.28
C LYS A 69 -2.98 19.72 -6.08
N PRO A 70 -2.65 20.52 -7.13
CA PRO A 70 -1.47 20.26 -7.94
C PRO A 70 -0.18 20.44 -7.14
N ALA A 71 0.93 20.01 -7.74
CA ALA A 71 2.26 20.25 -7.21
C ALA A 71 2.51 21.76 -7.01
N ASP A 72 3.18 22.10 -5.91
CA ASP A 72 3.61 23.46 -5.59
C ASP A 72 5.09 23.45 -5.15
N ARG A 73 5.64 24.63 -4.81
CA ARG A 73 7.05 24.75 -4.42
C ARG A 73 7.42 23.96 -3.15
N LYS A 74 6.45 23.71 -2.25
CA LYS A 74 6.68 22.94 -1.01
C LYS A 74 6.46 21.46 -1.23
N HIS A 75 5.57 21.09 -2.16
CA HIS A 75 5.20 19.72 -2.46
C HIS A 75 5.35 19.48 -3.97
N PRO A 76 6.59 19.32 -4.48
CA PRO A 76 6.87 19.21 -5.92
C PRO A 76 6.27 17.95 -6.54
N TYR A 77 6.03 16.91 -5.76
CA TYR A 77 5.39 15.65 -6.20
C TYR A 77 3.85 15.67 -6.10
N GLY A 78 3.26 16.81 -5.68
CA GLY A 78 1.81 16.96 -5.51
C GLY A 78 1.31 16.57 -4.13
N HIS A 79 -0.02 16.52 -3.98
CA HIS A 79 -0.68 16.32 -2.69
C HIS A 79 -1.47 15.01 -2.61
N ALA A 80 -1.30 14.09 -3.58
CA ALA A 80 -2.12 12.88 -3.66
C ALA A 80 -1.99 11.94 -2.44
N ARG A 81 -0.87 11.97 -1.69
CA ARG A 81 -0.69 11.25 -0.42
C ARG A 81 -1.68 11.67 0.68
N ILE A 82 -2.33 12.83 0.55
CA ILE A 82 -3.38 13.26 1.51
C ILE A 82 -4.53 12.26 1.55
N GLU A 83 -4.79 11.53 0.46
CA GLU A 83 -5.79 10.45 0.46
C GLU A 83 -5.42 9.33 1.44
N TYR A 84 -4.14 8.92 1.51
CA TYR A 84 -3.67 7.94 2.48
C TYR A 84 -3.75 8.46 3.92
N ILE A 85 -3.40 9.73 4.13
CA ILE A 85 -3.54 10.40 5.44
C ILE A 85 -5.02 10.45 5.87
N ALA A 86 -5.95 10.72 4.96
CA ALA A 86 -7.37 10.69 5.26
C ALA A 86 -7.84 9.27 5.66
N GLY A 87 -7.40 8.24 4.94
CA GLY A 87 -7.68 6.85 5.29
C GLY A 87 -7.11 6.47 6.66
N LEU A 88 -5.87 6.88 6.97
CA LEU A 88 -5.24 6.65 8.27
C LEU A 88 -6.00 7.38 9.39
N THR A 89 -6.46 8.60 9.14
CA THR A 89 -7.27 9.36 10.11
C THR A 89 -8.55 8.62 10.45
N VAL A 90 -9.27 8.08 9.44
CA VAL A 90 -10.46 7.26 9.67
C VAL A 90 -10.12 5.98 10.44
N ALA A 91 -9.01 5.32 10.12
CA ALA A 91 -8.56 4.12 10.85
C ALA A 91 -8.29 4.42 12.35
N VAL A 92 -7.67 5.55 12.65
CA VAL A 92 -7.44 6.00 14.05
C VAL A 92 -8.77 6.29 14.75
N MET A 93 -9.74 6.90 14.07
CA MET A 93 -11.09 7.12 14.62
C MET A 93 -11.78 5.77 14.93
N ILE A 94 -11.68 4.78 14.05
CA ILE A 94 -12.21 3.42 14.27
C ILE A 94 -11.55 2.79 15.51
N LEU A 95 -10.24 2.90 15.68
CA LEU A 95 -9.54 2.38 16.86
C LEU A 95 -10.02 3.04 18.15
N PHE A 96 -10.20 4.36 18.13
CA PHE A 96 -10.73 5.08 19.29
C PHE A 96 -12.14 4.61 19.68
N ILE A 97 -13.04 4.49 18.68
CA ILE A 97 -14.40 3.97 18.88
C ILE A 97 -14.36 2.53 19.41
N GLY A 98 -13.49 1.67 18.88
CA GLY A 98 -13.32 0.29 19.35
C GLY A 98 -12.87 0.21 20.80
N LEU A 99 -11.95 1.07 21.23
CA LEU A 99 -11.49 1.17 22.63
C LEU A 99 -12.62 1.63 23.56
N GLU A 100 -13.38 2.64 23.17
CA GLU A 100 -14.48 3.18 23.97
C GLU A 100 -15.61 2.16 24.08
N LEU A 101 -15.98 1.49 22.99
CA LEU A 101 -16.94 0.38 23.01
C LEU A 101 -16.46 -0.76 23.92
N GLY A 102 -15.19 -1.13 23.85
CA GLY A 102 -14.61 -2.18 24.70
C GLY A 102 -14.71 -1.83 26.18
N LYS A 103 -14.32 -0.61 26.54
CA LYS A 103 -14.45 -0.09 27.91
C LYS A 103 -15.89 -0.15 28.42
N SER A 104 -16.82 0.42 27.65
CA SER A 104 -18.25 0.44 28.00
C SER A 104 -18.83 -0.98 28.09
N SER A 105 -18.42 -1.90 27.21
CA SER A 105 -18.89 -3.30 27.21
C SER A 105 -18.39 -4.09 28.41
N VAL A 106 -17.14 -3.87 28.84
CA VAL A 106 -16.60 -4.45 30.09
C VAL A 106 -17.36 -3.92 31.32
N GLU A 107 -17.68 -2.62 31.35
CA GLU A 107 -18.46 -2.03 32.44
C GLU A 107 -19.87 -2.65 32.51
N LYS A 108 -20.55 -2.81 31.38
CA LYS A 108 -21.85 -3.50 31.29
C LYS A 108 -21.77 -4.99 31.60
N PHE A 109 -20.65 -5.65 31.34
CA PHE A 109 -20.42 -7.04 31.75
C PHE A 109 -20.30 -7.20 33.26
N ILE A 110 -19.61 -6.27 33.93
CA ILE A 110 -19.43 -6.28 35.39
C ILE A 110 -20.71 -5.81 36.10
N ASN A 111 -21.35 -4.76 35.58
CA ASN A 111 -22.56 -4.14 36.11
C ASN A 111 -23.68 -4.18 35.08
N PRO A 112 -24.39 -5.30 34.90
CA PRO A 112 -25.41 -5.45 33.90
C PRO A 112 -26.62 -4.54 34.18
N GLU A 113 -26.90 -3.61 33.27
CA GLU A 113 -28.10 -2.77 33.30
C GLU A 113 -29.18 -3.37 32.38
N PRO A 114 -30.48 -3.28 32.75
CA PRO A 114 -31.55 -3.77 31.88
C PRO A 114 -31.66 -2.93 30.61
N ILE A 115 -31.82 -3.58 29.46
CA ILE A 115 -32.07 -2.90 28.18
C ILE A 115 -33.57 -2.59 28.08
N GLU A 116 -33.90 -1.31 27.88
CA GLU A 116 -35.29 -0.89 27.62
C GLU A 116 -35.74 -1.39 26.24
N PHE A 117 -36.52 -2.46 26.21
CA PHE A 117 -37.10 -2.98 24.96
C PHE A 117 -38.26 -2.11 24.49
N SER A 118 -38.17 -1.59 23.27
CA SER A 118 -39.25 -0.85 22.62
C SER A 118 -39.35 -1.25 21.15
N PHE A 119 -40.55 -1.54 20.66
CA PHE A 119 -40.78 -1.79 19.24
C PHE A 119 -40.34 -0.62 18.34
N THR A 120 -40.48 0.62 18.83
CA THR A 120 -40.00 1.80 18.12
C THR A 120 -38.46 1.76 17.99
N ALA A 121 -37.75 1.39 19.07
CA ALA A 121 -36.30 1.22 19.05
C ALA A 121 -35.89 0.14 18.03
N VAL A 122 -36.54 -1.01 17.99
CA VAL A 122 -36.30 -2.09 17.02
C VAL A 122 -36.40 -1.59 15.57
N TRP A 123 -37.46 -0.85 15.24
CA TRP A 123 -37.65 -0.30 13.88
C TRP A 123 -36.54 0.70 13.51
N VAL A 124 -36.16 1.57 14.46
CA VAL A 124 -35.08 2.56 14.24
C VAL A 124 -33.73 1.87 14.05
N LEU A 125 -33.43 0.84 14.85
CA LEU A 125 -32.21 0.06 14.70
C LEU A 125 -32.18 -0.70 13.36
N CYS A 126 -33.29 -1.34 12.96
CA CYS A 126 -33.40 -2.01 11.66
C CYS A 126 -33.18 -1.03 10.50
N ALA A 127 -33.83 0.13 10.53
CA ALA A 127 -33.64 1.17 9.51
C ALA A 127 -32.17 1.65 9.46
N SER A 128 -31.53 1.84 10.63
CA SER A 128 -30.10 2.18 10.73
C SER A 128 -29.21 1.12 10.08
N ILE A 129 -29.44 -0.15 10.40
CA ILE A 129 -28.66 -1.27 9.82
C ILE A 129 -28.78 -1.25 8.29
N LEU A 130 -29.96 -1.07 7.73
CA LEU A 130 -30.18 -1.02 6.28
C LEU A 130 -29.42 0.13 5.61
N VAL A 131 -29.48 1.34 6.19
CA VAL A 131 -28.77 2.51 5.65
C VAL A 131 -27.27 2.33 5.76
N LYS A 132 -26.74 1.87 6.91
CA LYS A 132 -25.32 1.62 7.11
C LYS A 132 -24.80 0.47 6.22
N LEU A 133 -25.61 -0.57 5.99
CA LEU A 133 -25.30 -1.65 5.05
C LEU A 133 -25.19 -1.11 3.61
N PHE A 134 -26.14 -0.25 3.20
CA PHE A 134 -26.04 0.44 1.92
C PHE A 134 -24.75 1.26 1.81
N MET A 135 -24.43 2.06 2.82
CA MET A 135 -23.20 2.88 2.84
C MET A 135 -21.94 2.01 2.76
N MET A 136 -21.89 0.90 3.53
CA MET A 136 -20.82 -0.07 3.49
C MET A 136 -20.61 -0.63 2.08
N LEU A 137 -21.66 -1.18 1.47
CA LEU A 137 -21.58 -1.79 0.14
C LEU A 137 -21.26 -0.77 -0.95
N PHE A 138 -21.81 0.43 -0.86
CA PHE A 138 -21.54 1.52 -1.78
C PHE A 138 -20.06 1.95 -1.71
N ASN A 139 -19.56 2.24 -0.51
CA ASN A 139 -18.17 2.66 -0.32
C ASN A 139 -17.18 1.54 -0.65
N LEU A 140 -17.49 0.27 -0.32
CA LEU A 140 -16.69 -0.89 -0.69
C LEU A 140 -16.57 -1.04 -2.21
N LYS A 141 -17.70 -0.93 -2.94
CA LYS A 141 -17.71 -1.01 -4.40
C LYS A 141 -16.96 0.14 -5.05
N MET A 142 -17.16 1.36 -4.56
CA MET A 142 -16.48 2.55 -5.08
C MET A 142 -14.99 2.54 -4.73
N GLY A 143 -14.63 2.17 -3.49
CA GLY A 143 -13.26 2.07 -3.02
C GLY A 143 -12.45 1.06 -3.82
N ARG A 144 -13.01 -0.14 -4.06
CA ARG A 144 -12.37 -1.15 -4.92
C ARG A 144 -12.22 -0.69 -6.37
N ARG A 145 -13.23 0.01 -6.92
CA ARG A 145 -13.21 0.50 -8.30
C ARG A 145 -12.08 1.50 -8.56
N ILE A 146 -11.76 2.34 -7.58
CA ILE A 146 -10.73 3.37 -7.71
C ILE A 146 -9.47 3.08 -6.88
N ASN A 147 -9.40 1.89 -6.27
CA ASN A 147 -8.30 1.48 -5.40
C ASN A 147 -7.98 2.55 -4.33
N SER A 148 -8.99 2.92 -3.53
CA SER A 148 -8.89 3.98 -2.53
C SER A 148 -8.99 3.45 -1.11
N ASN A 149 -7.87 3.54 -0.37
CA ASN A 149 -7.81 3.15 1.04
C ASN A 149 -8.73 4.02 1.90
N ALA A 150 -8.92 5.31 1.57
CA ALA A 150 -9.83 6.19 2.29
C ALA A 150 -11.29 5.73 2.19
N LEU A 151 -11.75 5.30 1.01
CA LEU A 151 -13.11 4.76 0.85
C LEU A 151 -13.26 3.37 1.48
N LEU A 152 -12.21 2.55 1.44
CA LEU A 152 -12.21 1.26 2.14
C LEU A 152 -12.28 1.46 3.66
N ALA A 153 -11.60 2.47 4.19
CA ALA A 153 -11.70 2.88 5.59
C ALA A 153 -13.13 3.30 5.97
N THR A 154 -13.77 4.15 5.17
CA THR A 154 -15.17 4.56 5.39
C THR A 154 -16.15 3.38 5.27
N ALA A 155 -15.87 2.41 4.38
CA ALA A 155 -16.66 1.18 4.30
C ALA A 155 -16.50 0.29 5.55
N ALA A 156 -15.28 0.21 6.11
CA ALA A 156 -15.01 -0.51 7.35
C ALA A 156 -15.70 0.14 8.56
N ASP A 157 -15.72 1.47 8.63
CA ASP A 157 -16.46 2.25 9.61
C ASP A 157 -17.96 1.89 9.58
N SER A 158 -18.60 2.01 8.40
CA SER A 158 -20.02 1.63 8.22
C SER A 158 -20.29 0.15 8.53
N ARG A 159 -19.34 -0.76 8.26
CA ARG A 159 -19.45 -2.18 8.64
C ARG A 159 -19.45 -2.36 10.16
N ASN A 160 -18.57 -1.65 10.85
CA ASN A 160 -18.47 -1.69 12.31
C ASN A 160 -19.78 -1.21 12.94
N ASP A 161 -20.39 -0.16 12.39
CA ASP A 161 -21.70 0.35 12.81
C ASP A 161 -22.82 -0.71 12.63
N VAL A 162 -22.85 -1.40 11.49
CA VAL A 162 -23.78 -2.52 11.25
C VAL A 162 -23.60 -3.62 12.31
N MET A 163 -22.35 -3.99 12.61
CA MET A 163 -22.07 -5.04 13.60
C MET A 163 -22.47 -4.63 15.00
N THR A 164 -22.09 -3.41 15.41
CA THR A 164 -22.45 -2.89 16.76
C THR A 164 -23.95 -2.78 16.92
N THR A 165 -24.64 -2.16 15.94
CA THR A 165 -26.10 -1.99 15.99
C THR A 165 -26.84 -3.35 15.95
N SER A 166 -26.32 -4.33 15.16
CA SER A 166 -26.90 -5.69 15.12
C SER A 166 -26.69 -6.44 16.44
N ALA A 167 -25.52 -6.27 17.09
CA ALA A 167 -25.25 -6.87 18.40
C ALA A 167 -26.18 -6.31 19.47
N VAL A 168 -26.38 -4.98 19.51
CA VAL A 168 -27.33 -4.33 20.42
C VAL A 168 -28.76 -4.81 20.18
N LEU A 169 -29.21 -4.91 18.92
CA LEU A 169 -30.51 -5.40 18.56
C LEU A 169 -30.71 -6.87 18.99
N ALA A 170 -29.72 -7.73 18.74
CA ALA A 170 -29.75 -9.13 19.16
C ALA A 170 -29.79 -9.28 20.69
N ALA A 171 -28.95 -8.51 21.42
CA ALA A 171 -28.95 -8.50 22.86
C ALA A 171 -30.30 -8.07 23.43
N SER A 172 -30.91 -7.00 22.89
CA SER A 172 -32.21 -6.50 23.29
C SER A 172 -33.33 -7.53 23.07
N ILE A 173 -33.32 -8.27 21.95
CA ILE A 173 -34.26 -9.33 21.66
C ILE A 173 -34.08 -10.51 22.62
N VAL A 174 -32.84 -10.95 22.85
CA VAL A 174 -32.54 -12.08 23.76
C VAL A 174 -32.97 -11.74 25.19
N GLU A 175 -32.64 -10.54 25.68
CA GLU A 175 -33.05 -10.12 27.02
C GLU A 175 -34.56 -10.08 27.16
N HIS A 176 -35.29 -9.58 26.16
CA HIS A 176 -36.76 -9.51 26.19
C HIS A 176 -37.43 -10.88 26.25
N PHE A 177 -36.91 -11.88 25.53
CA PHE A 177 -37.56 -13.21 25.45
C PHE A 177 -37.03 -14.23 26.46
N TYR A 178 -35.80 -14.10 26.91
CA TYR A 178 -35.11 -15.11 27.72
C TYR A 178 -34.61 -14.59 29.09
N ASP A 179 -34.77 -13.28 29.34
CA ASP A 179 -34.26 -12.62 30.57
C ASP A 179 -32.77 -12.85 30.83
N VAL A 180 -31.98 -13.01 29.76
CA VAL A 180 -30.52 -13.22 29.80
C VAL A 180 -29.81 -12.00 29.27
N ARG A 181 -28.95 -11.37 30.08
CA ARG A 181 -28.19 -10.18 29.75
C ARG A 181 -26.88 -10.55 29.07
N ILE A 182 -26.81 -10.40 27.73
CA ILE A 182 -25.64 -10.74 26.92
C ILE A 182 -24.97 -9.52 26.28
N ASP A 183 -25.53 -8.32 26.49
CA ASP A 183 -25.06 -7.07 25.84
C ASP A 183 -23.55 -6.83 26.09
N GLY A 184 -23.09 -6.96 27.33
CA GLY A 184 -21.66 -6.80 27.67
C GLY A 184 -20.75 -7.79 26.93
N VAL A 185 -21.14 -9.06 26.83
CA VAL A 185 -20.35 -10.10 26.14
C VAL A 185 -20.31 -9.84 24.64
N MET A 186 -21.48 -9.54 24.05
CA MET A 186 -21.58 -9.19 22.61
C MET A 186 -20.78 -7.94 22.30
N GLY A 187 -20.86 -6.91 23.13
CA GLY A 187 -20.09 -5.68 22.95
C GLY A 187 -18.58 -5.90 23.04
N ILE A 188 -18.08 -6.74 23.96
CA ILE A 188 -16.66 -7.12 24.04
C ILE A 188 -16.22 -7.82 22.73
N ALA A 189 -16.99 -8.80 22.25
CA ALA A 189 -16.65 -9.52 21.02
C ALA A 189 -16.59 -8.56 19.79
N VAL A 190 -17.56 -7.65 19.67
CA VAL A 190 -17.60 -6.65 18.60
C VAL A 190 -16.43 -5.67 18.72
N SER A 191 -16.12 -5.19 19.95
CA SER A 191 -15.02 -4.26 20.15
C SER A 191 -13.66 -4.85 19.76
N LEU A 192 -13.40 -6.11 20.09
CA LEU A 192 -12.17 -6.82 19.68
C LEU A 192 -12.07 -6.94 18.16
N PHE A 193 -13.18 -7.23 17.48
CA PHE A 193 -13.21 -7.27 16.02
C PHE A 193 -12.94 -5.88 15.41
N ILE A 194 -13.54 -4.82 15.97
CA ILE A 194 -13.31 -3.43 15.51
C ILE A 194 -11.84 -3.03 15.68
N LEU A 195 -11.23 -3.34 16.82
CA LEU A 195 -9.82 -3.05 17.09
C LEU A 195 -8.90 -3.80 16.13
N TYR A 196 -9.13 -5.10 15.92
CA TYR A 196 -8.37 -5.88 14.93
C TYR A 196 -8.48 -5.27 13.52
N SER A 197 -9.69 -4.94 13.11
CA SER A 197 -9.96 -4.31 11.80
C SER A 197 -9.30 -2.94 11.67
N GLY A 198 -9.34 -2.13 12.73
CA GLY A 198 -8.73 -0.80 12.75
C GLY A 198 -7.19 -0.86 12.67
N ILE A 199 -6.55 -1.78 13.39
CA ILE A 199 -5.09 -2.00 13.31
C ILE A 199 -4.69 -2.41 11.90
N LYS A 200 -5.41 -3.38 11.31
CA LYS A 200 -5.14 -3.84 9.94
C LYS A 200 -5.27 -2.69 8.94
N LEU A 201 -6.35 -1.91 9.02
CA LEU A 201 -6.59 -0.78 8.13
C LEU A 201 -5.54 0.33 8.30
N ALA A 202 -5.11 0.61 9.54
CA ALA A 202 -4.02 1.56 9.81
C ALA A 202 -2.71 1.10 9.15
N GLY A 203 -2.37 -0.18 9.22
CA GLY A 203 -1.22 -0.77 8.54
C GLY A 203 -1.31 -0.59 7.01
N GLU A 204 -2.44 -0.95 6.41
CA GLU A 204 -2.68 -0.85 4.96
C GLU A 204 -2.62 0.60 4.43
N THR A 205 -3.02 1.58 5.25
CA THR A 205 -2.96 3.00 4.87
C THR A 205 -1.61 3.63 5.15
N MET A 206 -0.85 3.11 6.11
CA MET A 206 0.47 3.59 6.49
C MET A 206 1.57 3.04 5.57
N SER A 207 1.45 1.80 5.08
CA SER A 207 2.44 1.14 4.23
C SER A 207 2.84 1.99 3.01
N PRO A 208 1.91 2.55 2.20
CA PRO A 208 2.28 3.44 1.09
C PRO A 208 2.96 4.75 1.52
N LEU A 209 2.70 5.24 2.74
CA LEU A 209 3.36 6.44 3.26
C LEU A 209 4.82 6.16 3.65
N LEU A 210 5.12 4.95 4.14
CA LEU A 210 6.47 4.50 4.48
C LEU A 210 7.31 4.18 3.24
N GLY A 211 6.70 3.95 2.09
CA GLY A 211 7.38 3.59 0.85
C GLY A 211 7.24 2.10 0.55
N GLU A 212 6.02 1.64 0.44
CA GLU A 212 5.72 0.29 -0.03
C GLU A 212 6.31 0.06 -1.43
N GLY A 213 6.86 -1.13 -1.66
CA GLY A 213 7.36 -1.55 -2.97
C GLY A 213 6.26 -1.52 -4.04
N ALA A 214 6.64 -1.34 -5.30
CA ALA A 214 5.68 -1.34 -6.39
C ALA A 214 4.99 -2.71 -6.50
N ASN A 215 3.74 -2.68 -6.97
CA ASN A 215 3.02 -3.90 -7.31
C ASN A 215 3.88 -4.75 -8.28
N PRO A 216 4.09 -6.05 -8.00
CA PRO A 216 4.89 -6.95 -8.85
C PRO A 216 4.48 -6.95 -10.32
N GLU A 217 3.19 -6.84 -10.61
CA GLU A 217 2.66 -6.72 -11.98
C GLU A 217 3.20 -5.47 -12.68
N LEU A 218 3.24 -4.32 -12.01
CA LEU A 218 3.78 -3.08 -12.57
C LEU A 218 5.29 -3.19 -12.78
N GLN A 219 6.02 -3.77 -11.82
CA GLN A 219 7.46 -4.00 -11.96
C GLN A 219 7.75 -4.84 -13.20
N LYS A 220 7.05 -5.98 -13.34
CA LYS A 220 7.18 -6.86 -14.50
C LYS A 220 6.87 -6.15 -15.81
N GLN A 221 5.77 -5.39 -15.87
CA GLN A 221 5.40 -4.66 -17.09
C GLN A 221 6.46 -3.64 -17.51
N ILE A 222 7.06 -2.91 -16.57
CA ILE A 222 8.13 -1.94 -16.86
C ILE A 222 9.39 -2.69 -17.32
N THR A 223 9.80 -3.73 -16.59
CA THR A 223 11.01 -4.52 -16.88
C THR A 223 10.89 -5.22 -18.24
N ASP A 224 9.76 -5.88 -18.54
CA ASP A 224 9.50 -6.53 -19.82
C ASP A 224 9.53 -5.52 -20.98
N TYR A 225 8.94 -4.35 -20.77
CA TYR A 225 8.95 -3.28 -21.78
C TYR A 225 10.39 -2.79 -22.06
N ILE A 226 11.18 -2.52 -21.01
CA ILE A 226 12.56 -2.03 -21.14
C ILE A 226 13.44 -3.08 -21.82
N ASN A 227 13.37 -4.34 -21.37
CA ASN A 227 14.14 -5.45 -21.97
C ASN A 227 13.75 -5.74 -23.42
N GLY A 228 12.51 -5.41 -23.84
CA GLY A 228 12.06 -5.51 -25.21
C GLY A 228 12.54 -4.38 -26.12
N CYS A 229 13.20 -3.35 -25.59
CA CYS A 229 13.66 -2.21 -26.38
C CYS A 229 14.97 -2.51 -27.13
N PRO A 230 15.12 -2.08 -28.40
CA PRO A 230 16.39 -2.19 -29.13
C PRO A 230 17.52 -1.47 -28.39
N MET A 231 18.75 -1.99 -28.47
CA MET A 231 19.99 -1.54 -27.80
C MET A 231 20.08 -1.91 -26.33
N VAL A 232 19.01 -2.34 -25.69
CA VAL A 232 19.02 -2.78 -24.30
C VAL A 232 19.54 -4.23 -24.21
N LEU A 233 20.56 -4.45 -23.41
CA LEU A 233 21.16 -5.75 -23.14
C LEU A 233 20.58 -6.39 -21.86
N GLY A 234 20.16 -5.55 -20.91
CA GLY A 234 19.55 -5.93 -19.67
C GLY A 234 19.12 -4.70 -18.88
N CYS A 235 18.34 -4.92 -17.81
CA CYS A 235 18.02 -3.86 -16.86
C CYS A 235 17.95 -4.44 -15.43
N HIS A 236 18.26 -3.59 -14.45
CA HIS A 236 18.30 -3.93 -13.03
C HIS A 236 17.94 -2.72 -12.16
N ASP A 237 17.85 -2.91 -10.85
CA ASP A 237 17.61 -1.89 -9.82
C ASP A 237 16.40 -0.99 -10.08
N LEU A 238 15.29 -1.61 -10.50
CA LEU A 238 14.04 -0.88 -10.62
C LEU A 238 13.52 -0.48 -9.23
N MET A 239 13.61 0.81 -8.92
CA MET A 239 13.01 1.39 -7.72
C MET A 239 11.80 2.24 -8.10
N VAL A 240 10.64 1.99 -7.48
CA VAL A 240 9.41 2.74 -7.73
C VAL A 240 8.94 3.41 -6.45
N HIS A 241 8.71 4.71 -6.52
CA HIS A 241 8.22 5.54 -5.42
C HIS A 241 6.78 5.97 -5.69
N ASP A 242 5.86 5.63 -4.78
CA ASP A 242 4.46 6.06 -4.82
C ASP A 242 4.28 7.35 -4.02
N TYR A 243 3.83 8.40 -4.71
CA TYR A 243 3.47 9.70 -4.10
C TYR A 243 1.95 9.90 -4.06
N GLY A 244 1.22 8.81 -4.05
CA GLY A 244 -0.23 8.80 -4.03
C GLY A 244 -0.83 8.36 -5.37
N PRO A 245 -2.13 8.10 -5.41
CA PRO A 245 -2.80 7.54 -6.57
C PRO A 245 -2.52 8.30 -7.87
N GLY A 246 -1.96 7.61 -8.87
CA GLY A 246 -1.60 8.19 -10.17
C GLY A 246 -0.35 9.09 -10.14
N ARG A 247 0.49 9.00 -9.13
CA ARG A 247 1.73 9.76 -8.99
C ARG A 247 2.88 8.84 -8.64
N ARG A 248 3.51 8.21 -9.64
CA ARG A 248 4.63 7.29 -9.48
C ARG A 248 5.87 7.84 -10.14
N TYR A 249 7.00 7.67 -9.45
CA TYR A 249 8.33 8.01 -9.94
C TYR A 249 9.20 6.76 -9.79
N ALA A 250 10.03 6.50 -10.78
CA ALA A 250 10.87 5.32 -10.78
C ALA A 250 12.27 5.63 -11.32
N SER A 251 13.23 4.87 -10.87
CA SER A 251 14.56 4.78 -11.47
C SER A 251 14.87 3.35 -11.85
N ILE A 252 15.62 3.16 -12.92
CA ILE A 252 16.09 1.86 -13.39
C ILE A 252 17.46 2.02 -14.03
N HIS A 253 18.30 1.01 -13.88
CA HIS A 253 19.55 0.88 -14.61
C HIS A 253 19.35 0.06 -15.87
N VAL A 254 19.98 0.47 -16.98
CA VAL A 254 19.86 -0.19 -18.29
C VAL A 254 21.24 -0.39 -18.89
N GLU A 255 21.59 -1.65 -19.14
CA GLU A 255 22.84 -2.02 -19.79
C GLU A 255 22.77 -1.81 -21.30
N ILE A 256 23.71 -1.04 -21.88
CA ILE A 256 23.84 -0.76 -23.31
C ILE A 256 25.31 -0.99 -23.71
N ASP A 257 25.55 -1.49 -24.94
CA ASP A 257 26.92 -1.68 -25.44
C ASP A 257 27.71 -0.36 -25.43
N LYS A 258 28.93 -0.36 -24.90
CA LYS A 258 29.81 0.82 -24.87
C LYS A 258 30.13 1.41 -26.25
N ASN A 259 29.99 0.61 -27.32
CA ASN A 259 30.28 1.02 -28.70
C ASN A 259 29.11 1.71 -29.39
N GLU A 260 27.95 1.77 -28.76
CA GLU A 260 26.79 2.50 -29.32
C GLU A 260 27.02 4.01 -29.31
N ASP A 261 26.42 4.72 -30.27
CA ASP A 261 26.51 6.17 -30.32
C ASP A 261 25.79 6.82 -29.11
N PRO A 262 26.46 7.63 -28.28
CA PRO A 262 25.87 8.25 -27.11
C PRO A 262 24.62 9.08 -27.38
N MET A 263 24.54 9.73 -28.56
CA MET A 263 23.37 10.53 -28.92
C MET A 263 22.18 9.64 -29.31
N ALA A 264 22.45 8.50 -29.96
CA ALA A 264 21.42 7.49 -30.25
C ALA A 264 20.91 6.85 -28.97
N CYS A 265 21.81 6.53 -28.02
CA CYS A 265 21.44 6.02 -26.69
C CYS A 265 20.52 7.01 -25.96
N HIS A 266 20.91 8.29 -25.87
CA HIS A 266 20.09 9.33 -25.24
C HIS A 266 18.70 9.45 -25.87
N ALA A 267 18.63 9.47 -27.21
CA ALA A 267 17.34 9.55 -27.92
C ALA A 267 16.44 8.33 -27.66
N ARG A 268 17.04 7.16 -27.49
CA ARG A 268 16.31 5.93 -27.14
C ARG A 268 15.79 5.98 -25.71
N ILE A 269 16.63 6.36 -24.76
CA ILE A 269 16.29 6.52 -23.33
C ILE A 269 15.13 7.50 -23.17
N ASP A 270 15.23 8.70 -23.74
CA ASP A 270 14.18 9.72 -23.68
C ASP A 270 12.84 9.21 -24.27
N ARG A 271 12.88 8.34 -25.29
CA ARG A 271 11.68 7.68 -25.78
C ARG A 271 11.12 6.69 -24.80
N MET A 272 11.95 5.81 -24.19
CA MET A 272 11.53 4.82 -23.20
C MET A 272 10.89 5.49 -21.98
N GLU A 273 11.47 6.57 -21.47
CA GLU A 273 10.94 7.35 -20.36
C GLU A 273 9.55 7.93 -20.68
N ARG A 274 9.37 8.54 -21.87
CA ARG A 274 8.07 9.06 -22.32
C ARG A 274 7.02 7.98 -22.54
N GLU A 275 7.41 6.84 -23.10
CA GLU A 275 6.48 5.72 -23.32
C GLU A 275 6.09 5.06 -22.00
N CYS A 276 7.01 4.97 -21.03
CA CYS A 276 6.73 4.49 -19.69
C CYS A 276 5.68 5.38 -18.98
N LEU A 277 5.84 6.70 -19.06
CA LEU A 277 4.84 7.63 -18.53
C LEU A 277 3.48 7.44 -19.21
N LYS A 278 3.46 7.31 -20.53
CA LYS A 278 2.22 7.20 -21.33
C LYS A 278 1.47 5.89 -21.09
N ASN A 279 2.20 4.77 -20.98
CA ASN A 279 1.61 3.44 -20.95
C ASN A 279 1.37 2.94 -19.52
N TYR A 280 2.24 3.26 -18.57
CA TYR A 280 2.22 2.76 -17.20
C TYR A 280 1.97 3.84 -16.13
N GLY A 281 1.85 5.12 -16.52
CA GLY A 281 1.63 6.24 -15.61
C GLY A 281 2.76 6.42 -14.58
N THR A 282 4.00 6.11 -14.98
CA THR A 282 5.18 6.18 -14.12
C THR A 282 6.22 7.08 -14.75
N HIS A 283 6.63 8.13 -14.03
CA HIS A 283 7.76 8.96 -14.40
C HIS A 283 9.05 8.17 -14.16
N LEU A 284 9.62 7.63 -15.23
CA LEU A 284 10.84 6.84 -15.18
C LEU A 284 12.04 7.74 -15.45
N VAL A 285 13.12 7.53 -14.70
CA VAL A 285 14.47 8.03 -14.97
C VAL A 285 15.37 6.82 -15.21
N ILE A 286 16.03 6.79 -16.36
CA ILE A 286 16.92 5.69 -16.74
C ILE A 286 18.36 6.14 -16.55
N HIS A 287 19.08 5.43 -15.67
CA HIS A 287 20.53 5.45 -15.65
C HIS A 287 21.05 4.40 -16.63
N TYR A 288 21.82 4.79 -17.65
CA TYR A 288 22.35 3.78 -18.56
C TYR A 288 23.80 3.43 -18.20
N ASP A 289 24.09 2.13 -18.18
CA ASP A 289 25.39 1.57 -17.88
C ASP A 289 26.04 1.04 -19.15
N PRO A 290 27.15 1.66 -19.62
CA PRO A 290 27.88 1.17 -20.77
C PRO A 290 28.64 -0.11 -20.41
N VAL A 291 28.26 -1.25 -21.02
CA VAL A 291 28.91 -2.54 -20.80
C VAL A 291 29.84 -2.93 -21.94
N VAL A 292 30.90 -3.65 -21.59
CA VAL A 292 31.88 -4.16 -22.52
C VAL A 292 31.41 -5.51 -23.06
N THR A 293 31.07 -5.59 -24.35
CA THR A 293 30.61 -6.82 -24.99
C THR A 293 31.65 -7.44 -25.92
N ASP A 294 32.65 -6.66 -26.37
CA ASP A 294 33.63 -7.00 -27.38
C ASP A 294 34.99 -7.47 -26.83
N ASP A 295 35.15 -7.50 -25.51
CA ASP A 295 36.40 -7.98 -24.86
C ASP A 295 36.26 -9.45 -24.41
N PRO A 296 36.99 -10.39 -25.03
CA PRO A 296 36.92 -11.80 -24.66
C PRO A 296 37.39 -12.09 -23.23
N GLU A 297 38.36 -11.32 -22.70
CA GLU A 297 38.89 -11.51 -21.35
C GLU A 297 37.87 -11.06 -20.29
N VAL A 298 37.22 -9.89 -20.49
CA VAL A 298 36.13 -9.40 -19.64
C VAL A 298 34.98 -10.40 -19.63
N ASN A 299 34.58 -10.87 -20.82
CA ASN A 299 33.45 -11.80 -20.96
C ASN A 299 33.75 -13.18 -20.36
N SER A 300 34.99 -13.68 -20.47
CA SER A 300 35.37 -14.95 -19.85
C SER A 300 35.44 -14.86 -18.33
N THR A 301 35.96 -13.75 -17.81
CA THR A 301 36.04 -13.50 -16.37
C THR A 301 34.64 -13.30 -15.76
N LYS A 302 33.74 -12.55 -16.42
CA LYS A 302 32.33 -12.43 -16.00
C LYS A 302 31.65 -13.79 -15.91
N ARG A 303 31.82 -14.67 -16.93
CA ARG A 303 31.25 -16.02 -16.92
C ARG A 303 31.84 -16.88 -15.80
N LEU A 304 33.14 -16.76 -15.53
CA LEU A 304 33.80 -17.52 -14.47
C LEU A 304 33.28 -17.07 -13.09
N VAL A 305 33.18 -15.77 -12.83
CA VAL A 305 32.59 -15.22 -11.59
C VAL A 305 31.18 -15.74 -11.42
N ASN A 306 30.33 -15.65 -12.47
CA ASN A 306 28.98 -16.18 -12.43
C ASN A 306 28.94 -17.69 -12.08
N THR A 307 29.88 -18.48 -12.62
CA THR A 307 29.94 -19.91 -12.31
C THR A 307 30.31 -20.14 -10.83
N ILE A 308 31.30 -19.40 -10.32
CA ILE A 308 31.76 -19.50 -8.92
C ILE A 308 30.62 -19.20 -7.96
N ILE A 309 29.91 -18.07 -8.18
CA ILE A 309 28.81 -17.67 -7.28
C ILE A 309 27.62 -18.62 -7.34
N LYS A 310 27.26 -19.11 -8.54
CA LYS A 310 26.15 -20.07 -8.71
C LYS A 310 26.45 -21.46 -8.11
N VAL A 311 27.72 -21.86 -8.00
CA VAL A 311 28.10 -23.08 -7.27
C VAL A 311 27.88 -22.90 -5.76
N ARG A 312 28.05 -21.68 -5.25
CA ARG A 312 27.78 -21.37 -3.83
C ARG A 312 26.27 -21.31 -3.53
N ASP A 313 25.54 -20.56 -4.34
CA ASP A 313 24.06 -20.48 -4.29
C ASP A 313 23.53 -20.11 -5.68
N GLY A 314 22.64 -20.95 -6.23
CA GLY A 314 22.10 -20.76 -7.57
C GLY A 314 21.25 -19.51 -7.76
N ARG A 315 20.83 -18.87 -6.65
CA ARG A 315 20.03 -17.62 -6.65
C ARG A 315 20.88 -16.37 -6.83
N LEU A 316 22.20 -16.44 -6.58
CA LEU A 316 23.10 -15.30 -6.74
C LEU A 316 23.24 -14.92 -8.21
N THR A 317 23.07 -13.64 -8.50
CA THR A 317 23.25 -13.05 -9.84
C THR A 317 24.10 -11.80 -9.75
N ILE A 318 24.89 -11.52 -10.81
CA ILE A 318 25.70 -10.31 -10.90
C ILE A 318 25.26 -9.43 -12.08
N HIS A 319 25.39 -8.13 -11.90
CA HIS A 319 25.19 -7.11 -12.93
C HIS A 319 26.25 -6.01 -12.82
N ASP A 320 26.27 -5.09 -13.77
CA ASP A 320 27.26 -3.98 -13.87
C ASP A 320 28.73 -4.43 -13.73
N PHE A 321 29.08 -5.57 -14.38
CA PHE A 321 30.43 -6.12 -14.30
C PHE A 321 31.43 -5.27 -15.05
N ARG A 322 32.42 -4.73 -14.35
CA ARG A 322 33.54 -3.95 -14.87
C ARG A 322 34.86 -4.58 -14.44
N MET A 323 35.84 -4.54 -15.33
CA MET A 323 37.17 -5.08 -15.07
C MET A 323 38.24 -4.09 -15.54
N LYS A 324 39.27 -3.93 -14.73
CA LYS A 324 40.49 -3.17 -15.06
C LYS A 324 41.69 -4.04 -14.79
N ASP A 325 42.47 -4.34 -15.84
CA ASP A 325 43.74 -5.04 -15.78
C ASP A 325 44.86 -4.01 -15.83
N ASP A 326 45.80 -4.03 -14.85
CA ASP A 326 46.99 -3.20 -14.80
C ASP A 326 48.29 -4.02 -15.05
N GLY A 327 48.14 -5.26 -15.50
CA GLY A 327 49.25 -6.17 -15.86
C GLY A 327 49.72 -7.06 -14.69
N GLU A 328 49.76 -6.55 -13.48
CA GLU A 328 50.11 -7.32 -12.27
C GLU A 328 48.90 -7.77 -11.49
N SER A 329 47.83 -7.00 -11.55
CA SER A 329 46.58 -7.30 -10.86
C SER A 329 45.34 -6.95 -11.71
N VAL A 330 44.25 -7.68 -11.46
CA VAL A 330 42.97 -7.47 -12.07
C VAL A 330 41.99 -6.99 -10.99
N LYS A 331 41.46 -5.79 -11.17
CA LYS A 331 40.40 -5.24 -10.31
C LYS A 331 39.05 -5.41 -11.00
N MET A 332 38.16 -6.07 -10.32
CA MET A 332 36.78 -6.28 -10.76
C MET A 332 35.84 -5.50 -9.86
N SER A 333 34.88 -4.80 -10.44
CA SER A 333 33.76 -4.23 -9.70
C SER A 333 32.45 -4.74 -10.33
N PHE A 334 31.51 -5.14 -9.51
CA PHE A 334 30.20 -5.59 -9.95
C PHE A 334 29.21 -5.58 -8.78
N ASP A 335 27.95 -5.50 -9.12
CA ASP A 335 26.86 -5.56 -8.16
C ASP A 335 26.29 -6.98 -8.11
N MET A 336 25.82 -7.40 -6.92
CA MET A 336 25.33 -8.76 -6.66
C MET A 336 24.04 -8.72 -5.88
N ILE A 337 22.99 -9.34 -6.41
CA ILE A 337 21.73 -9.50 -5.68
C ILE A 337 21.94 -10.59 -4.62
N LEU A 338 21.72 -10.20 -3.34
CA LEU A 338 21.92 -11.05 -2.18
C LEU A 338 20.54 -11.44 -1.58
N PRO A 339 20.19 -12.74 -1.56
CA PRO A 339 19.03 -13.24 -0.84
C PRO A 339 19.09 -12.91 0.66
N GLU A 340 17.93 -12.66 1.28
CA GLU A 340 17.84 -12.22 2.67
C GLU A 340 18.50 -13.19 3.67
N ASP A 341 18.41 -14.48 3.43
CA ASP A 341 18.99 -15.54 4.26
C ASP A 341 20.54 -15.63 4.16
N LEU A 342 21.14 -14.95 3.19
CA LEU A 342 22.61 -14.85 3.04
C LEU A 342 23.20 -13.54 3.61
N ARG A 343 22.37 -12.69 4.22
CA ARG A 343 22.84 -11.49 4.94
C ARG A 343 23.89 -11.83 5.99
N GLY A 344 24.94 -11.01 6.05
CA GLY A 344 26.09 -11.21 6.94
C GLY A 344 27.15 -12.17 6.38
N GLN A 345 26.97 -12.70 5.15
CA GLN A 345 27.96 -13.55 4.47
C GLN A 345 28.72 -12.82 3.36
N GLU A 346 28.53 -11.51 3.19
CA GLU A 346 29.08 -10.69 2.12
C GLU A 346 30.62 -10.86 2.00
N GLN A 347 31.31 -10.75 3.12
CA GLN A 347 32.77 -10.91 3.18
C GLN A 347 33.20 -12.34 2.76
N SER A 348 32.47 -13.36 3.18
CA SER A 348 32.76 -14.76 2.83
C SER A 348 32.53 -15.03 1.33
N ILE A 349 31.51 -14.38 0.73
CA ILE A 349 31.24 -14.47 -0.71
C ILE A 349 32.40 -13.83 -1.49
N LYS A 350 32.80 -12.60 -1.12
CA LYS A 350 33.94 -11.90 -1.70
C LYS A 350 35.22 -12.73 -1.66
N GLU A 351 35.56 -13.25 -0.49
CA GLU A 351 36.74 -14.11 -0.31
C GLU A 351 36.68 -15.39 -1.15
N THR A 352 35.48 -15.98 -1.32
CA THR A 352 35.29 -17.15 -2.17
C THR A 352 35.60 -16.83 -3.63
N VAL A 353 35.11 -15.72 -4.15
CA VAL A 353 35.34 -15.25 -5.52
C VAL A 353 36.85 -14.97 -5.74
N GLU A 354 37.44 -14.16 -4.87
CA GLU A 354 38.86 -13.80 -4.98
C GLU A 354 39.80 -15.04 -4.88
N LYS A 355 39.52 -15.93 -3.93
CA LYS A 355 40.31 -17.15 -3.73
C LYS A 355 40.20 -18.12 -4.92
N ALA A 356 39.01 -18.28 -5.47
CA ALA A 356 38.78 -19.14 -6.62
C ALA A 356 39.53 -18.61 -7.86
N LEU A 357 39.41 -17.32 -8.17
CA LEU A 357 40.11 -16.68 -9.29
C LEU A 357 41.62 -16.70 -9.13
N ASN A 358 42.13 -16.34 -7.94
CA ASN A 358 43.58 -16.36 -7.65
C ASN A 358 44.19 -17.77 -7.67
N SER A 359 43.36 -18.84 -7.64
CA SER A 359 43.84 -20.23 -7.80
C SER A 359 43.97 -20.67 -9.25
N LEU A 360 43.40 -19.94 -10.19
CA LEU A 360 43.33 -20.28 -11.61
C LEU A 360 44.34 -19.55 -12.49
N ASP A 361 44.84 -18.41 -12.04
CA ASP A 361 45.75 -17.56 -12.80
C ASP A 361 46.92 -17.11 -11.92
N SER A 362 48.03 -16.65 -12.57
CA SER A 362 49.21 -16.03 -11.94
C SER A 362 48.96 -14.57 -11.55
N LYS A 363 48.00 -13.89 -12.17
CA LYS A 363 47.57 -12.54 -11.83
C LYS A 363 46.81 -12.53 -10.50
N LYS A 364 46.87 -11.39 -9.80
CA LYS A 364 46.16 -11.23 -8.55
C LYS A 364 44.81 -10.54 -8.77
N TYR A 365 43.73 -11.23 -8.43
CA TYR A 365 42.37 -10.73 -8.59
C TYR A 365 41.85 -10.10 -7.29
N TYR A 366 41.22 -8.93 -7.42
CA TYR A 366 40.53 -8.22 -6.36
C TYR A 366 39.09 -7.95 -6.79
N ALA A 367 38.13 -8.24 -5.93
CA ALA A 367 36.73 -7.99 -6.17
C ALA A 367 36.24 -6.85 -5.29
N ASP A 368 35.65 -5.83 -5.90
CA ASP A 368 34.85 -4.81 -5.25
C ASP A 368 33.40 -5.09 -5.55
N ILE A 369 32.67 -5.59 -4.55
CA ILE A 369 31.29 -6.10 -4.72
C ILE A 369 30.33 -5.21 -3.96
N THR A 370 29.38 -4.60 -4.67
CA THR A 370 28.22 -3.96 -4.07
C THR A 370 27.15 -5.03 -3.89
N PHE A 371 26.61 -5.15 -2.69
CA PHE A 371 25.54 -6.12 -2.41
C PHE A 371 24.19 -5.43 -2.37
N ASP A 372 23.33 -5.75 -3.33
CA ASP A 372 21.96 -5.29 -3.40
C ASP A 372 21.03 -6.30 -2.76
N MET A 373 20.00 -5.79 -2.10
CA MET A 373 19.00 -6.63 -1.50
C MET A 373 18.00 -7.10 -2.55
N GLU A 374 17.67 -8.39 -2.53
CA GLU A 374 16.56 -8.92 -3.30
C GLU A 374 15.29 -8.14 -2.95
N SER A 375 14.75 -7.36 -3.90
CA SER A 375 13.44 -6.75 -3.74
C SER A 375 12.39 -7.87 -3.84
N GLU A 376 11.42 -7.93 -2.91
CA GLU A 376 10.39 -9.00 -2.82
C GLU A 376 9.59 -9.24 -4.13
N GLY A 377 9.86 -8.52 -5.20
CA GLY A 377 9.24 -8.68 -6.53
C GLY A 377 9.92 -9.67 -7.47
N ALA A 378 11.09 -10.19 -7.14
CA ALA A 378 11.91 -11.03 -8.02
C ALA A 378 11.82 -12.55 -7.70
N LYS A 379 10.74 -13.03 -7.12
CA LYS A 379 10.47 -14.48 -7.09
C LYS A 379 10.02 -14.89 -8.48
N GLU A 380 10.97 -15.35 -9.27
CA GLU A 380 10.67 -16.19 -10.42
C GLU A 380 10.04 -17.49 -9.90
N ASP A 381 8.80 -17.79 -10.35
CA ASP A 381 8.17 -19.10 -10.24
C ASP A 381 8.92 -20.17 -11.05
#